data_20e2c40bf6afb54390bb33c96b907115
#
_entry.id   20e2c40bf6afb54390bb33c96b907115
#
_cell.length_a   1.000
_cell.length_b   1.000
_cell.length_c   1.000
_cell.angle_alpha   90.00
_cell.angle_beta   90.00
_cell.angle_gamma   90.00
#
_symmetry.space_group_name_H-M   'P 1'
#
loop_
_entity.id
_entity.type
_entity.pdbx_description
1 polymer ?
#
loop_
_entity_poly.entity_id
_entity_poly.type
_entity_poly.pdbx_seq_one_letter_code
_entity_poly.pdbx_strand_id
1 'polypeptide(L)'
;RRVLFRSMIAVMDENGNQIHGNCKPTSELPMHTETYTIRDDIGGVVHCHPPYLTAYALANKDVETRAYPEMMGNFCKFECAPYGRPGTDKILAGAIPILQNKRDIVLLGNHGVLVVGKTVTDAMNKTEAAEAIAKALFLTAQLGGEVPLSDEECQFFLDLQKTK
;
A
#
# COMPACT_ATOMS: atom_id res chain seq x y z
N ARG A 1 13.84 12.18 -16.46
CA ARG A 1 13.14 10.87 -16.52
C ARG A 1 14.19 9.79 -16.79
N ARG A 2 14.41 8.86 -15.84
CA ARG A 2 15.18 7.64 -16.15
C ARG A 2 14.32 6.74 -17.03
N VAL A 3 14.83 6.37 -18.21
CA VAL A 3 14.24 5.31 -19.01
C VAL A 3 14.71 3.98 -18.43
N LEU A 4 13.76 3.16 -17.95
CA LEU A 4 14.07 1.82 -17.45
C LEU A 4 14.16 0.85 -18.63
N PHE A 5 15.31 0.22 -18.78
CA PHE A 5 15.52 -0.89 -19.71
C PHE A 5 15.33 -2.22 -18.99
N ARG A 6 14.92 -3.28 -19.71
CA ARG A 6 14.80 -4.65 -19.15
C ARG A 6 16.07 -5.12 -18.45
N SER A 7 17.25 -4.71 -18.96
CA SER A 7 18.56 -5.01 -18.36
C SER A 7 18.80 -4.38 -16.99
N MET A 8 17.95 -3.42 -16.58
CA MET A 8 18.01 -2.77 -15.26
C MET A 8 17.13 -3.46 -14.21
N ILE A 9 16.46 -4.55 -14.58
CA ILE A 9 15.63 -5.34 -13.67
C ILE A 9 16.47 -6.48 -13.11
N ALA A 10 16.57 -6.57 -11.78
CA ALA A 10 17.14 -7.73 -11.11
C ALA A 10 16.04 -8.81 -10.99
N VAL A 11 16.33 -10.03 -11.45
CA VAL A 11 15.44 -11.18 -11.28
C VAL A 11 16.01 -12.05 -10.17
N MET A 12 15.19 -12.34 -9.17
CA MET A 12 15.56 -13.10 -8.00
C MET A 12 14.81 -14.44 -7.98
N ASP A 13 15.44 -15.48 -7.46
CA ASP A 13 14.75 -16.71 -7.11
C ASP A 13 14.04 -16.58 -5.73
N GLU A 14 13.32 -17.61 -5.34
CA GLU A 14 12.61 -17.68 -4.05
C GLU A 14 13.56 -17.65 -2.83
N ASN A 15 14.84 -17.98 -3.02
CA ASN A 15 15.88 -17.96 -1.98
C ASN A 15 16.61 -16.61 -1.90
N GLY A 16 16.22 -15.63 -2.74
CA GLY A 16 16.85 -14.32 -2.78
C GLY A 16 18.17 -14.27 -3.56
N ASN A 17 18.50 -15.28 -4.38
CA ASN A 17 19.66 -15.25 -5.26
C ASN A 17 19.30 -14.53 -6.56
N GLN A 18 20.18 -13.66 -7.04
CA GLN A 18 19.99 -13.01 -8.33
C GLN A 18 20.30 -13.98 -9.47
N ILE A 19 19.28 -14.32 -10.28
CA ILE A 19 19.39 -15.25 -11.39
C ILE A 19 19.47 -14.56 -12.76
N HIS A 20 19.10 -13.29 -12.84
CA HIS A 20 19.19 -12.48 -14.06
C HIS A 20 19.29 -10.99 -13.75
N GLY A 21 19.79 -10.20 -14.73
CA GLY A 21 19.97 -8.75 -14.62
C GLY A 21 21.33 -8.36 -14.03
N ASN A 22 21.75 -7.11 -14.32
CA ASN A 22 23.07 -6.61 -13.92
C ASN A 22 23.01 -5.56 -12.80
N CYS A 23 21.79 -5.16 -12.39
CA CYS A 23 21.61 -4.19 -11.32
C CYS A 23 21.56 -4.89 -9.98
N LYS A 24 22.14 -4.25 -8.95
CA LYS A 24 22.00 -4.71 -7.58
C LYS A 24 20.51 -4.67 -7.18
N PRO A 25 19.98 -5.73 -6.55
CA PRO A 25 18.64 -5.72 -5.99
C PRO A 25 18.44 -4.61 -4.96
N THR A 26 17.20 -4.23 -4.73
CA THR A 26 16.85 -3.31 -3.65
C THR A 26 17.22 -3.88 -2.28
N SER A 27 17.59 -3.02 -1.32
CA SER A 27 17.76 -3.41 0.08
C SER A 27 16.45 -3.88 0.73
N GLU A 28 15.31 -3.53 0.12
CA GLU A 28 13.97 -3.91 0.57
C GLU A 28 13.51 -5.26 -0.02
N LEU A 29 14.40 -6.02 -0.68
CA LEU A 29 14.10 -7.34 -1.25
C LEU A 29 13.41 -8.28 -0.25
N PRO A 30 13.84 -8.39 1.03
CA PRO A 30 13.16 -9.23 2.01
C PRO A 30 11.68 -8.91 2.16
N MET A 31 11.32 -7.62 2.18
CA MET A 31 9.93 -7.18 2.25
C MET A 31 9.11 -7.68 1.05
N HIS A 32 9.65 -7.56 -0.17
CA HIS A 32 8.97 -8.01 -1.37
C HIS A 32 8.77 -9.54 -1.38
N THR A 33 9.83 -10.30 -1.08
CA THR A 33 9.76 -11.77 -1.07
C THR A 33 8.83 -12.30 0.01
N GLU A 34 8.92 -11.78 1.23
CA GLU A 34 8.06 -12.18 2.35
C GLU A 34 6.57 -11.87 2.07
N THR A 35 6.27 -10.75 1.42
CA THR A 35 4.89 -10.39 1.05
C THR A 35 4.26 -11.45 0.16
N TYR A 36 4.99 -12.02 -0.80
CA TYR A 36 4.49 -13.12 -1.64
C TYR A 36 4.27 -14.42 -0.87
N THR A 37 4.97 -14.66 0.24
CA THR A 37 4.73 -15.84 1.09
C THR A 37 3.52 -15.68 2.01
N ILE A 38 3.16 -14.44 2.35
CA ILE A 38 1.98 -14.13 3.19
C ILE A 38 0.68 -14.18 2.39
N ARG A 39 0.73 -13.83 1.10
CA ARG A 39 -0.42 -13.67 0.20
C ARG A 39 -0.20 -14.46 -1.08
N ASP A 40 -0.87 -15.58 -1.24
CA ASP A 40 -0.85 -16.44 -2.43
C ASP A 40 -1.74 -15.95 -3.59
N ASP A 41 -2.60 -14.98 -3.32
CA ASP A 41 -3.56 -14.39 -4.26
C ASP A 41 -3.02 -13.16 -5.00
N ILE A 42 -1.75 -12.77 -4.78
CA ILE A 42 -1.12 -11.61 -5.40
C ILE A 42 -0.05 -11.99 -6.43
N GLY A 43 0.11 -11.14 -7.45
CA GLY A 43 1.16 -11.25 -8.48
C GLY A 43 1.96 -9.97 -8.65
N GLY A 44 1.73 -8.96 -7.81
CA GLY A 44 2.48 -7.70 -7.84
C GLY A 44 2.57 -7.03 -6.48
N VAL A 45 3.74 -6.50 -6.18
CA VAL A 45 4.05 -5.74 -4.97
C VAL A 45 4.71 -4.44 -5.36
N VAL A 46 4.17 -3.31 -4.90
CA VAL A 46 4.74 -1.97 -5.05
C VAL A 46 5.09 -1.42 -3.68
N HIS A 47 6.34 -1.02 -3.50
CA HIS A 47 6.78 -0.23 -2.36
C HIS A 47 7.30 1.12 -2.85
N CYS A 48 6.80 2.19 -2.28
CA CYS A 48 7.18 3.56 -2.64
C CYS A 48 6.87 4.56 -1.53
N HIS A 49 7.28 5.82 -1.75
CA HIS A 49 7.11 6.91 -0.78
C HIS A 49 6.34 8.08 -1.41
N PRO A 50 5.06 7.90 -1.81
CA PRO A 50 4.27 9.00 -2.37
C PRO A 50 3.94 10.01 -1.26
N PRO A 51 3.95 11.32 -1.57
CA PRO A 51 4.00 12.38 -0.55
C PRO A 51 2.90 12.32 0.52
N TYR A 52 1.65 12.12 0.12
CA TYR A 52 0.52 12.18 1.06
C TYR A 52 0.37 10.90 1.88
N LEU A 53 0.47 9.72 1.26
CA LEU A 53 0.50 8.45 2.00
C LEU A 53 1.68 8.41 2.97
N THR A 54 2.86 8.88 2.53
CA THR A 54 4.03 8.97 3.40
C THR A 54 3.80 9.93 4.56
N ALA A 55 3.11 11.06 4.36
CA ALA A 55 2.78 11.98 5.45
C ALA A 55 1.92 11.29 6.53
N TYR A 56 0.91 10.50 6.14
CA TYR A 56 0.12 9.70 7.09
C TYR A 56 0.98 8.64 7.79
N ALA A 57 1.85 7.94 7.05
CA ALA A 57 2.78 6.96 7.61
C ALA A 57 3.73 7.59 8.64
N LEU A 58 4.28 8.78 8.36
CA LEU A 58 5.13 9.52 9.30
C LEU A 58 4.36 9.99 10.54
N ALA A 59 3.07 10.28 10.41
CA ALA A 59 2.21 10.62 11.52
C ALA A 59 1.71 9.40 12.31
N ASN A 60 2.01 8.18 11.84
CA ASN A 60 1.49 6.91 12.35
C ASN A 60 -0.05 6.91 12.44
N LYS A 61 -0.71 7.38 11.36
CA LYS A 61 -2.16 7.50 11.26
C LYS A 61 -2.69 6.65 10.12
N ASP A 62 -3.80 5.99 10.37
CA ASP A 62 -4.60 5.37 9.31
C ASP A 62 -5.16 6.46 8.38
N VAL A 63 -5.47 6.07 7.13
CA VAL A 63 -6.27 6.86 6.22
C VAL A 63 -7.65 6.24 6.17
N GLU A 64 -8.65 6.97 6.65
CA GLU A 64 -10.04 6.54 6.65
C GLU A 64 -10.97 7.75 6.53
N THR A 65 -12.17 7.55 6.00
CA THR A 65 -13.16 8.62 5.85
C THR A 65 -14.57 8.05 5.72
N ARG A 66 -15.54 8.86 6.11
CA ARG A 66 -16.98 8.64 5.88
C ARG A 66 -17.56 9.60 4.82
N ALA A 67 -16.70 10.33 4.12
CA ALA A 67 -17.11 11.36 3.15
C ALA A 67 -16.72 11.02 1.71
N TYR A 68 -15.99 9.92 1.47
CA TYR A 68 -15.48 9.60 0.15
C TYR A 68 -15.88 8.17 -0.28
N PRO A 69 -16.97 8.05 -1.10
CA PRO A 69 -17.52 6.78 -1.56
C PRO A 69 -16.49 5.83 -2.19
N GLU A 70 -15.60 6.35 -3.03
CA GLU A 70 -14.56 5.57 -3.69
C GLU A 70 -13.64 4.85 -2.71
N MET A 71 -13.30 5.50 -1.60
CA MET A 71 -12.49 4.87 -0.57
C MET A 71 -13.25 3.76 0.14
N MET A 72 -14.47 4.05 0.59
CA MET A 72 -15.30 3.07 1.31
C MET A 72 -15.62 1.86 0.45
N GLY A 73 -16.03 2.08 -0.81
CA GLY A 73 -16.45 1.01 -1.71
C GLY A 73 -15.31 0.19 -2.34
N ASN A 74 -14.06 0.66 -2.29
CA ASN A 74 -12.93 -0.04 -2.88
C ASN A 74 -11.90 -0.52 -1.87
N PHE A 75 -11.68 0.22 -0.79
CA PHE A 75 -10.52 -0.01 0.09
C PHE A 75 -10.88 -0.11 1.57
N CYS A 76 -12.02 0.46 2.01
CA CYS A 76 -12.42 0.62 3.39
C CYS A 76 -11.53 1.61 4.15
N LYS A 77 -10.29 1.24 4.43
CA LYS A 77 -9.25 2.10 5.05
C LYS A 77 -7.86 1.64 4.64
N PHE A 78 -6.87 2.51 4.79
CA PHE A 78 -5.45 2.15 4.71
C PHE A 78 -4.89 2.16 6.14
N GLU A 79 -4.53 0.99 6.63
CA GLU A 79 -4.05 0.82 8.00
C GLU A 79 -2.56 1.12 8.09
N CYS A 80 -2.14 1.80 9.17
CA CYS A 80 -0.76 2.11 9.43
C CYS A 80 -0.15 1.05 10.38
N ALA A 81 0.76 0.25 9.83
CA ALA A 81 1.54 -0.71 10.60
C ALA A 81 2.54 0.00 11.52
N PRO A 82 2.84 -0.55 12.70
CA PRO A 82 3.95 -0.08 13.53
C PRO A 82 5.27 -0.06 12.78
N TYR A 83 6.17 0.83 13.20
CA TYR A 83 7.50 0.97 12.59
C TYR A 83 8.29 -0.33 12.61
N GLY A 84 8.80 -0.72 11.45
CA GLY A 84 9.81 -1.75 11.27
C GLY A 84 11.06 -1.18 10.59
N ARG A 85 12.24 -1.61 11.02
CA ARG A 85 13.50 -1.05 10.49
C ARG A 85 13.68 -1.45 9.01
N PRO A 86 13.79 -0.49 8.08
CA PRO A 86 14.04 -0.75 6.67
C PRO A 86 15.30 -1.59 6.42
N GLY A 87 15.27 -2.43 5.38
CA GLY A 87 16.39 -3.31 5.03
C GLY A 87 16.63 -4.47 5.99
N THR A 88 15.67 -4.76 6.89
CA THR A 88 15.70 -5.90 7.81
C THR A 88 14.41 -6.72 7.71
N ASP A 89 14.42 -7.93 8.25
CA ASP A 89 13.25 -8.81 8.43
C ASP A 89 12.13 -8.19 9.29
N LYS A 90 12.42 -7.12 10.03
CA LYS A 90 11.46 -6.45 10.90
C LYS A 90 10.53 -5.48 10.17
N ILE A 91 10.85 -5.13 8.92
CA ILE A 91 10.09 -4.11 8.18
C ILE A 91 8.61 -4.48 8.01
N LEU A 92 8.30 -5.76 7.85
CA LEU A 92 6.94 -6.27 7.68
C LEU A 92 6.27 -6.73 8.98
N ALA A 93 7.00 -6.87 10.08
CA ALA A 93 6.46 -7.49 11.29
C ALA A 93 5.11 -6.91 11.73
N GLY A 94 4.95 -5.58 11.69
CA GLY A 94 3.69 -4.91 11.98
C GLY A 94 2.65 -4.95 10.85
N ALA A 95 3.09 -5.16 9.61
CA ALA A 95 2.23 -5.18 8.42
C ALA A 95 1.62 -6.58 8.14
N ILE A 96 2.25 -7.64 8.64
CA ILE A 96 1.80 -9.03 8.43
C ILE A 96 0.32 -9.23 8.78
N PRO A 97 -0.18 -8.84 9.97
CA PRO A 97 -1.60 -9.04 10.30
C PRO A 97 -2.54 -8.30 9.35
N ILE A 98 -2.15 -7.12 8.88
CA ILE A 98 -2.94 -6.29 7.96
C ILE A 98 -3.02 -6.99 6.59
N LEU A 99 -1.90 -7.50 6.07
CA LEU A 99 -1.84 -8.25 4.81
C LEU A 99 -2.65 -9.56 4.89
N GLN A 100 -2.57 -10.28 6.02
CA GLN A 100 -3.35 -11.50 6.26
C GLN A 100 -4.86 -11.24 6.29
N ASN A 101 -5.28 -10.05 6.74
CA ASN A 101 -6.67 -9.58 6.67
C ASN A 101 -7.08 -9.12 5.26
N LYS A 102 -6.32 -9.50 4.23
CA LYS A 102 -6.58 -9.20 2.81
C LYS A 102 -6.65 -7.70 2.50
N ARG A 103 -5.96 -6.87 3.29
CA ARG A 103 -5.77 -5.47 2.93
C ARG A 103 -4.69 -5.38 1.86
N ASP A 104 -4.97 -4.62 0.81
CA ASP A 104 -4.06 -4.46 -0.34
C ASP A 104 -3.13 -3.26 -0.20
N ILE A 105 -3.43 -2.34 0.72
CA ILE A 105 -2.68 -1.12 0.96
C ILE A 105 -2.35 -1.02 2.44
N VAL A 106 -1.06 -0.93 2.76
CA VAL A 106 -0.56 -0.84 4.13
C VAL A 106 0.43 0.32 4.23
N LEU A 107 0.17 1.25 5.13
CA LEU A 107 1.14 2.27 5.49
C LEU A 107 2.19 1.64 6.41
N LEU A 108 3.45 1.84 6.10
CA LEU A 108 4.58 1.43 6.94
C LEU A 108 4.96 2.61 7.84
N GLY A 109 4.67 2.53 9.13
CA GLY A 109 4.90 3.62 10.08
C GLY A 109 6.32 4.20 9.98
N ASN A 110 6.42 5.53 9.91
CA ASN A 110 7.67 6.29 9.74
C ASN A 110 8.49 5.93 8.49
N HIS A 111 7.85 5.36 7.43
CA HIS A 111 8.59 4.93 6.25
C HIS A 111 7.87 5.31 4.94
N GLY A 112 6.86 4.56 4.53
CA GLY A 112 6.20 4.73 3.24
C GLY A 112 4.96 3.85 3.11
N VAL A 113 4.72 3.30 1.93
CA VAL A 113 3.57 2.45 1.67
C VAL A 113 3.97 1.15 0.97
N LEU A 114 3.30 0.07 1.32
CA LEU A 114 3.33 -1.22 0.63
C LEU A 114 1.95 -1.48 0.02
N VAL A 115 1.92 -1.78 -1.27
CA VAL A 115 0.67 -2.04 -2.01
C VAL A 115 0.80 -3.36 -2.75
N VAL A 116 -0.23 -4.19 -2.69
CA VAL A 116 -0.27 -5.48 -3.38
C VAL A 116 -1.43 -5.53 -4.38
N GLY A 117 -1.30 -6.38 -5.37
CA GLY A 117 -2.32 -6.57 -6.39
C GLY A 117 -2.15 -7.86 -7.16
N LYS A 118 -3.17 -8.21 -7.96
CA LYS A 118 -3.12 -9.40 -8.84
C LYS A 118 -1.98 -9.31 -9.88
N THR A 119 -1.57 -8.10 -10.23
CA THR A 119 -0.42 -7.80 -11.09
C THR A 119 0.30 -6.56 -10.58
N VAL A 120 1.53 -6.30 -11.04
CA VAL A 120 2.24 -5.05 -10.75
C VAL A 120 1.47 -3.83 -11.21
N THR A 121 0.79 -3.92 -12.36
CA THR A 121 -0.06 -2.82 -12.87
C THR A 121 -1.25 -2.57 -11.94
N ASP A 122 -1.90 -3.62 -11.43
CA ASP A 122 -3.00 -3.50 -10.48
C ASP A 122 -2.52 -2.85 -9.17
N ALA A 123 -1.38 -3.31 -8.61
CA ALA A 123 -0.77 -2.70 -7.43
C ALA A 123 -0.42 -1.22 -7.67
N MET A 124 0.11 -0.87 -8.84
CA MET A 124 0.42 0.52 -9.17
C MET A 124 -0.83 1.40 -9.28
N ASN A 125 -1.89 0.92 -9.95
CA ASN A 125 -3.17 1.63 -10.05
C ASN A 125 -3.78 1.90 -8.66
N LYS A 126 -3.73 0.90 -7.76
CA LYS A 126 -4.15 1.05 -6.36
C LYS A 126 -3.30 2.09 -5.62
N THR A 127 -2.00 2.13 -5.89
CA THR A 127 -1.09 3.12 -5.29
C THR A 127 -1.46 4.54 -5.71
N GLU A 128 -1.72 4.76 -7.00
CA GLU A 128 -2.11 6.08 -7.53
C GLU A 128 -3.47 6.52 -6.97
N ALA A 129 -4.45 5.61 -6.91
CA ALA A 129 -5.76 5.88 -6.31
C ALA A 129 -5.64 6.22 -4.82
N ALA A 130 -4.86 5.44 -4.06
CA ALA A 130 -4.63 5.69 -2.64
C ALA A 130 -3.97 7.03 -2.36
N GLU A 131 -2.96 7.40 -3.14
CA GLU A 131 -2.29 8.69 -3.01
C GLU A 131 -3.25 9.85 -3.31
N ALA A 132 -4.10 9.72 -4.33
CA ALA A 132 -5.11 10.73 -4.65
C ALA A 132 -6.13 10.88 -3.51
N ILE A 133 -6.57 9.79 -2.90
CA ILE A 133 -7.47 9.78 -1.73
C ILE A 133 -6.78 10.46 -0.53
N ALA A 134 -5.58 10.03 -0.18
CA ALA A 134 -4.82 10.61 0.93
C ALA A 134 -4.60 12.11 0.74
N LYS A 135 -4.30 12.55 -0.48
CA LYS A 135 -4.19 13.97 -0.84
C LYS A 135 -5.50 14.71 -0.60
N ALA A 136 -6.63 14.17 -1.09
CA ALA A 136 -7.94 14.80 -0.92
C ALA A 136 -8.27 14.98 0.56
N LEU A 137 -8.09 13.95 1.38
CA LEU A 137 -8.36 14.02 2.81
C LEU A 137 -7.43 14.99 3.54
N PHE A 138 -6.14 14.99 3.20
CA PHE A 138 -5.18 15.95 3.77
C PHE A 138 -5.59 17.39 3.47
N LEU A 139 -6.00 17.68 2.23
CA LEU A 139 -6.45 19.03 1.84
C LEU A 139 -7.80 19.39 2.48
N THR A 140 -8.73 18.45 2.58
CA THR A 140 -10.03 18.62 3.23
C THR A 140 -9.86 19.04 4.70
N ALA A 141 -8.90 18.46 5.40
CA ALA A 141 -8.58 18.85 6.77
C ALA A 141 -8.19 20.34 6.90
N GLN A 142 -7.55 20.92 5.86
CA GLN A 142 -7.22 22.36 5.82
C GLN A 142 -8.44 23.26 5.51
N LEU A 143 -9.51 22.68 4.96
CA LEU A 143 -10.76 23.38 4.64
C LEU A 143 -11.79 23.32 5.78
N GLY A 144 -11.40 22.82 6.95
CA GLY A 144 -12.27 22.71 8.12
C GLY A 144 -12.78 21.28 8.41
N GLY A 145 -12.29 20.32 7.68
CA GLY A 145 -12.64 18.90 7.87
C GLY A 145 -13.67 18.39 6.86
N GLU A 146 -13.94 17.09 6.93
CA GLU A 146 -14.89 16.41 6.05
C GLU A 146 -16.34 16.59 6.52
N VAL A 147 -17.26 16.53 5.58
CA VAL A 147 -18.71 16.40 5.85
C VAL A 147 -19.07 14.94 5.58
N PRO A 148 -19.30 14.13 6.63
CA PRO A 148 -19.57 12.71 6.45
C PRO A 148 -20.93 12.47 5.77
N LEU A 149 -21.01 11.40 5.00
CA LEU A 149 -22.26 10.87 4.48
C LEU A 149 -23.13 10.29 5.63
N SER A 150 -24.41 10.06 5.35
CA SER A 150 -25.29 9.39 6.29
C SER A 150 -24.82 7.96 6.60
N ASP A 151 -25.26 7.40 7.73
CA ASP A 151 -24.92 6.02 8.08
C ASP A 151 -25.43 5.02 7.02
N GLU A 152 -26.58 5.29 6.42
CA GLU A 152 -27.16 4.47 5.36
C GLU A 152 -26.29 4.45 4.12
N GLU A 153 -25.83 5.62 3.65
CA GLU A 153 -24.91 5.73 2.51
C GLU A 153 -23.55 5.05 2.79
N CYS A 154 -22.98 5.29 3.97
CA CYS A 154 -21.74 4.62 4.35
C CYS A 154 -21.89 3.09 4.34
N GLN A 155 -22.99 2.56 4.89
CA GLN A 155 -23.25 1.12 4.92
C GLN A 155 -23.41 0.55 3.51
N PHE A 156 -24.10 1.26 2.61
CA PHE A 156 -24.24 0.85 1.21
C PHE A 156 -22.88 0.64 0.54
N PHE A 157 -21.92 1.57 0.67
CA PHE A 157 -20.61 1.44 0.06
C PHE A 157 -19.74 0.35 0.72
N LEU A 158 -19.84 0.16 2.04
CA LEU A 158 -19.16 -0.93 2.73
C LEU A 158 -19.70 -2.31 2.33
N ASP A 159 -20.98 -2.43 2.06
CA ASP A 159 -21.58 -3.69 1.59
C ASP A 159 -21.18 -3.98 0.14
N LEU A 160 -21.09 -2.97 -0.71
CA LEU A 160 -20.55 -3.13 -2.07
C LEU A 160 -19.12 -3.69 -2.07
N GLN A 161 -18.27 -3.30 -1.12
CA GLN A 161 -16.92 -3.83 -0.99
C GLN A 161 -16.90 -5.33 -0.71
N LYS A 162 -17.83 -5.83 0.12
CA LYS A 162 -17.89 -7.25 0.50
C LYS A 162 -18.29 -8.18 -0.67
N THR A 163 -18.82 -7.62 -1.75
CA THR A 163 -19.26 -8.38 -2.93
C THR A 163 -18.21 -8.51 -4.02
N LYS A 164 -17.03 -7.88 -3.84
CA LYS A 164 -15.88 -7.90 -4.77
C LYS A 164 -14.86 -8.93 -4.37
#